data_c86c37152ae4db1dccfb5dbcf2174281
#
_entry.id   c86c37152ae4db1dccfb5dbcf2174281
#
_cell.length_a   1.000
_cell.length_b   1.000
_cell.length_c   1.000
_cell.angle_alpha   90.00
_cell.angle_beta   90.00
_cell.angle_gamma   90.00
#
_symmetry.space_group_name_H-M   'P 1'
#
loop_
_entity.id
_entity.type
_entity.pdbx_description
1 polymer ?
#
loop_
_entity_poly.entity_id
_entity_poly.type
_entity_poly.pdbx_seq_one_letter_code
_entity_poly.pdbx_strand_id
1 'polypeptide(L)'
;RKVNIGMDEAHLVGLGRYLILNGVVDRSLLMCQHLERVLDIADKYGFHCQMWSDMFFKLMSADGQYDRDVEIPEETRVYLDRLKDRVTLVYWDYYQDSEEKYNRNFRNHHKISHDLAFAGGAWKWIGFTPHNHFSRLVAIEANKACRANDIKEVIVTGWGDNGGETAQFSILPSLQIWAELGYRNDLDRLSAHFQTNTGLSVEDFMQIDLANLLPDLPGNLSGINPNRYVFYQDVLCPILDRHMTPEQDKPHFAQAAKTLTDIKEKAGIYAYLFETQAQLNQILSSKVDVGRRIRKAYQEGDKESLQEIARQELSKLRSQIEHFHALFSHQWLKENKVFG
;
A
#
# COMPACT_ATOMS: atom_id res chain seq x y z
N ARG A 1 23.04 0.25 18.37
CA ARG A 1 22.56 0.02 16.98
C ARG A 1 21.16 -0.60 17.04
N LYS A 2 20.23 -0.13 16.18
CA LYS A 2 18.90 -0.72 16.06
C LYS A 2 18.80 -1.65 14.86
N VAL A 3 18.00 -2.71 14.99
CA VAL A 3 17.67 -3.65 13.91
C VAL A 3 16.23 -4.11 14.05
N ASN A 4 15.45 -4.06 12.95
CA ASN A 4 14.12 -4.69 12.90
C ASN A 4 14.30 -6.17 12.57
N ILE A 5 13.77 -7.05 13.41
CA ILE A 5 13.88 -8.51 13.30
C ILE A 5 12.67 -9.17 12.65
N GLY A 6 11.73 -8.37 12.12
CA GLY A 6 10.55 -8.88 11.44
C GLY A 6 9.51 -9.46 12.40
N MET A 7 9.17 -10.72 12.22
CA MET A 7 8.21 -11.53 13.01
C MET A 7 6.73 -11.16 12.78
N ASP A 8 6.41 -10.45 11.71
CA ASP A 8 5.06 -10.15 11.28
C ASP A 8 4.41 -11.33 10.55
N GLU A 9 3.08 -11.38 10.59
CA GLU A 9 2.23 -12.27 9.80
C GLU A 9 2.61 -13.77 9.84
N ALA A 10 3.32 -14.20 10.86
CA ALA A 10 3.74 -15.59 11.05
C ALA A 10 2.57 -16.49 11.48
N HIS A 11 1.48 -16.50 10.68
CA HIS A 11 0.22 -17.16 11.00
C HIS A 11 0.34 -18.66 11.27
N LEU A 12 1.40 -19.30 10.79
CA LEU A 12 1.62 -20.75 10.92
C LEU A 12 2.55 -21.13 12.09
N VAL A 13 2.90 -20.20 12.98
CA VAL A 13 3.65 -20.53 14.21
C VAL A 13 2.96 -21.67 14.94
N GLY A 14 3.68 -22.75 15.23
CA GLY A 14 3.18 -23.94 15.90
C GLY A 14 2.23 -24.83 15.09
N LEU A 15 2.00 -24.50 13.82
CA LEU A 15 1.10 -25.25 12.90
C LEU A 15 1.91 -25.97 11.81
N GLY A 16 1.21 -26.55 10.84
CA GLY A 16 1.80 -27.24 9.70
C GLY A 16 2.75 -28.36 10.13
N ARG A 17 3.94 -28.40 9.53
CA ARG A 17 4.94 -29.44 9.83
C ARG A 17 5.39 -29.45 11.31
N TYR A 18 5.43 -28.27 11.94
CA TYR A 18 5.78 -28.16 13.35
C TYR A 18 4.80 -28.96 14.23
N LEU A 19 3.48 -28.76 14.00
CA LEU A 19 2.43 -29.49 14.70
C LEU A 19 2.53 -31.02 14.51
N ILE A 20 2.84 -31.46 13.29
CA ILE A 20 2.99 -32.89 12.98
C ILE A 20 4.13 -33.52 13.77
N LEU A 21 5.23 -32.81 13.95
CA LEU A 21 6.43 -33.34 14.60
C LEU A 21 6.42 -33.19 16.12
N ASN A 22 5.75 -32.17 16.67
CA ASN A 22 5.83 -31.79 18.08
C ASN A 22 4.50 -31.87 18.84
N GLY A 23 3.39 -32.14 18.13
CA GLY A 23 2.05 -32.10 18.72
C GLY A 23 1.56 -30.66 18.94
N VAL A 24 0.42 -30.55 19.63
CA VAL A 24 -0.19 -29.26 19.98
C VAL A 24 0.66 -28.58 21.06
N VAL A 25 1.05 -27.33 20.80
CA VAL A 25 1.82 -26.50 21.72
C VAL A 25 1.14 -25.16 21.93
N ASP A 26 1.44 -24.49 23.05
CA ASP A 26 1.08 -23.09 23.24
C ASP A 26 1.89 -22.24 22.24
N ARG A 27 1.17 -21.63 21.29
CA ARG A 27 1.76 -20.86 20.20
C ARG A 27 2.36 -19.54 20.69
N SER A 28 1.76 -18.93 21.71
CA SER A 28 2.26 -17.71 22.35
C SER A 28 3.60 -17.98 23.04
N LEU A 29 3.66 -19.07 23.81
CA LEU A 29 4.88 -19.50 24.45
C LEU A 29 5.98 -19.80 23.43
N LEU A 30 5.64 -20.52 22.35
CA LEU A 30 6.60 -20.87 21.29
C LEU A 30 7.19 -19.61 20.63
N MET A 31 6.34 -18.62 20.33
CA MET A 31 6.78 -17.34 19.77
C MET A 31 7.71 -16.60 20.75
N CYS A 32 7.32 -16.48 22.02
CA CYS A 32 8.12 -15.80 23.03
C CYS A 32 9.48 -16.49 23.27
N GLN A 33 9.51 -17.81 23.33
CA GLN A 33 10.77 -18.57 23.45
C GLN A 33 11.69 -18.35 22.25
N HIS A 34 11.13 -18.30 21.04
CA HIS A 34 11.90 -17.99 19.84
C HIS A 34 12.45 -16.56 19.89
N LEU A 35 11.61 -15.60 20.25
CA LEU A 35 12.01 -14.20 20.38
C LEU A 35 13.12 -14.02 21.42
N GLU A 36 13.01 -14.64 22.62
CA GLU A 36 14.07 -14.59 23.62
C GLU A 36 15.42 -15.05 23.05
N ARG A 37 15.45 -16.14 22.31
CA ARG A 37 16.70 -16.64 21.70
C ARG A 37 17.26 -15.66 20.66
N VAL A 38 16.41 -14.99 19.88
CA VAL A 38 16.85 -13.98 18.93
C VAL A 38 17.40 -12.75 19.66
N LEU A 39 16.74 -12.31 20.73
CA LEU A 39 17.20 -11.20 21.56
C LEU A 39 18.54 -11.52 22.25
N ASP A 40 18.74 -12.72 22.75
CA ASP A 40 20.02 -13.14 23.34
C ASP A 40 21.18 -13.08 22.32
N ILE A 41 20.89 -13.40 21.05
CA ILE A 41 21.86 -13.26 19.97
C ILE A 41 22.13 -11.78 19.67
N ALA A 42 21.08 -10.97 19.57
CA ALA A 42 21.20 -9.54 19.29
C ALA A 42 21.99 -8.80 20.37
N ASP A 43 21.73 -9.09 21.64
CA ASP A 43 22.44 -8.53 22.79
C ASP A 43 23.93 -8.82 22.72
N LYS A 44 24.32 -10.02 22.30
CA LYS A 44 25.71 -10.45 22.10
C LYS A 44 26.48 -9.57 21.12
N TYR A 45 25.78 -9.02 20.13
CA TYR A 45 26.35 -8.15 19.10
C TYR A 45 26.05 -6.66 19.31
N GLY A 46 25.44 -6.30 20.43
CA GLY A 46 25.13 -4.92 20.81
C GLY A 46 24.03 -4.27 19.96
N PHE A 47 23.04 -5.04 19.52
CA PHE A 47 21.87 -4.55 18.83
C PHE A 47 20.69 -4.41 19.80
N HIS A 48 19.96 -3.32 19.66
CA HIS A 48 18.62 -3.16 20.20
C HIS A 48 17.61 -3.56 19.11
N CYS A 49 16.71 -4.49 19.43
CA CYS A 49 15.76 -5.04 18.48
C CYS A 49 14.47 -4.21 18.41
N GLN A 50 13.93 -4.11 17.20
CA GLN A 50 12.56 -3.73 16.92
C GLN A 50 11.86 -4.89 16.24
N MET A 51 10.55 -5.09 16.48
CA MET A 51 9.77 -6.10 15.77
C MET A 51 8.35 -5.61 15.50
N TRP A 52 7.73 -6.13 14.46
CA TRP A 52 6.33 -5.89 14.18
C TRP A 52 5.44 -6.48 15.28
N SER A 53 4.43 -5.74 15.70
CA SER A 53 3.66 -6.06 16.91
C SER A 53 2.46 -6.98 16.70
N ASP A 54 2.02 -7.20 15.47
CA ASP A 54 0.76 -7.88 15.13
C ASP A 54 0.63 -9.28 15.69
N MET A 55 1.74 -10.04 15.74
CA MET A 55 1.71 -11.42 16.23
C MET A 55 1.40 -11.53 17.72
N PHE A 56 1.71 -10.52 18.53
CA PHE A 56 1.29 -10.52 19.93
C PHE A 56 -0.23 -10.53 20.05
N PHE A 57 -0.91 -9.72 19.26
CA PHE A 57 -2.38 -9.70 19.24
C PHE A 57 -2.96 -10.96 18.61
N LYS A 58 -2.43 -11.41 17.49
CA LYS A 58 -2.91 -12.61 16.79
C LYS A 58 -2.82 -13.89 17.60
N LEU A 59 -1.83 -14.00 18.48
CA LEU A 59 -1.62 -15.19 19.30
C LEU A 59 -2.15 -15.05 20.72
N MET A 60 -2.19 -13.85 21.28
CA MET A 60 -2.46 -13.62 22.71
C MET A 60 -3.81 -12.97 23.00
N SER A 61 -4.45 -12.30 22.03
CA SER A 61 -5.82 -11.83 22.22
C SER A 61 -6.83 -12.92 21.97
N ALA A 62 -8.00 -12.79 22.59
CA ALA A 62 -9.05 -13.81 22.55
C ALA A 62 -9.55 -14.16 21.13
N ASP A 63 -9.50 -13.22 20.21
CA ASP A 63 -9.98 -13.36 18.82
C ASP A 63 -8.91 -13.08 17.74
N GLY A 64 -7.68 -12.84 18.14
CA GLY A 64 -6.58 -12.56 17.23
C GLY A 64 -6.63 -11.18 16.53
N GLN A 65 -7.48 -10.26 17.02
CA GLN A 65 -7.64 -8.92 16.44
C GLN A 65 -7.13 -7.84 17.39
N TYR A 66 -6.79 -6.66 16.86
CA TYR A 66 -6.40 -5.49 17.63
C TYR A 66 -7.11 -4.19 17.17
N ASP A 67 -8.06 -4.31 16.25
CA ASP A 67 -8.89 -3.22 15.73
C ASP A 67 -10.08 -2.84 16.61
N ARG A 68 -10.17 -3.44 17.79
CA ARG A 68 -11.14 -3.20 18.87
C ARG A 68 -10.44 -3.23 20.23
N ASP A 69 -11.17 -3.00 21.32
CA ASP A 69 -10.58 -3.16 22.66
C ASP A 69 -10.20 -4.62 22.89
N VAL A 70 -8.91 -4.83 23.20
CA VAL A 70 -8.31 -6.15 23.35
C VAL A 70 -8.09 -6.46 24.82
N GLU A 71 -8.43 -7.67 25.25
CA GLU A 71 -8.00 -8.21 26.54
C GLU A 71 -6.80 -9.15 26.33
N ILE A 72 -5.76 -8.96 27.16
CA ILE A 72 -4.61 -9.86 27.21
C ILE A 72 -4.76 -10.75 28.43
N PRO A 73 -4.96 -12.08 28.24
CA PRO A 73 -5.12 -13.02 29.34
C PRO A 73 -3.90 -13.01 30.28
N GLU A 74 -4.14 -13.21 31.58
CA GLU A 74 -3.11 -13.17 32.60
C GLU A 74 -2.02 -14.25 32.39
N GLU A 75 -2.42 -15.42 31.90
CA GLU A 75 -1.50 -16.52 31.60
C GLU A 75 -0.45 -16.18 30.52
N THR A 76 -0.79 -15.27 29.58
CA THR A 76 0.16 -14.82 28.54
C THR A 76 0.99 -13.62 28.99
N ARG A 77 0.53 -12.86 29.97
CA ARG A 77 1.21 -11.67 30.49
C ARG A 77 2.59 -12.00 31.04
N VAL A 78 2.77 -13.15 31.66
CA VAL A 78 4.06 -13.65 32.15
C VAL A 78 5.12 -13.71 31.06
N TYR A 79 4.74 -14.01 29.82
CA TYR A 79 5.69 -14.06 28.69
C TYR A 79 6.07 -12.66 28.24
N LEU A 80 5.11 -11.73 28.22
CA LEU A 80 5.33 -10.34 27.84
C LEU A 80 6.28 -9.63 28.83
N ASP A 81 6.13 -9.90 30.13
CA ASP A 81 6.97 -9.30 31.18
C ASP A 81 8.45 -9.67 31.05
N ARG A 82 8.75 -10.82 30.44
CA ARG A 82 10.14 -11.25 30.19
C ARG A 82 10.78 -10.53 29.00
N LEU A 83 9.98 -9.99 28.09
CA LEU A 83 10.41 -9.38 26.83
C LEU A 83 10.36 -7.85 26.84
N LYS A 84 9.54 -7.28 27.71
CA LYS A 84 9.32 -5.84 27.78
C LYS A 84 10.61 -5.05 27.79
N ASP A 85 11.24 -4.38 27.92
CA ASP A 85 12.49 -3.61 27.98
C ASP A 85 13.62 -4.13 27.05
N ARG A 86 13.41 -5.24 26.32
CA ARG A 86 14.39 -5.83 25.41
C ARG A 86 14.10 -5.59 23.92
N VAL A 87 12.87 -5.20 23.59
CA VAL A 87 12.44 -5.02 22.22
C VAL A 87 11.45 -3.88 22.11
N THR A 88 11.66 -2.98 21.15
CA THR A 88 10.68 -1.97 20.77
C THR A 88 9.62 -2.60 19.87
N LEU A 89 8.35 -2.50 20.24
CA LEU A 89 7.26 -2.96 19.40
C LEU A 89 6.90 -1.90 18.35
N VAL A 90 6.91 -2.30 17.09
CA VAL A 90 6.51 -1.42 15.98
C VAL A 90 5.06 -1.71 15.63
N TYR A 91 4.17 -0.81 16.04
CA TYR A 91 2.79 -0.82 15.57
C TYR A 91 2.75 -0.34 14.14
N TRP A 92 2.29 -1.19 13.23
CA TRP A 92 2.10 -0.84 11.82
C TRP A 92 0.63 -0.80 11.47
N ASP A 93 0.22 0.29 10.82
CA ASP A 93 -1.15 0.44 10.33
C ASP A 93 -1.17 1.51 9.21
N TYR A 94 -1.76 1.16 8.09
CA TYR A 94 -1.77 1.97 6.88
C TYR A 94 -3.19 2.35 6.46
N TYR A 95 -4.22 2.01 7.25
CA TYR A 95 -5.60 1.88 6.78
C TYR A 95 -6.60 2.77 7.52
N GLN A 96 -6.24 3.34 8.67
CA GLN A 96 -7.19 4.08 9.47
C GLN A 96 -7.36 5.52 8.98
N ASP A 97 -8.61 5.96 8.89
CA ASP A 97 -9.04 7.27 8.39
C ASP A 97 -9.37 8.26 9.51
N SER A 98 -9.09 7.91 10.77
CA SER A 98 -9.35 8.77 11.93
C SER A 98 -8.35 8.56 13.05
N GLU A 99 -8.02 9.66 13.73
CA GLU A 99 -7.15 9.69 14.92
C GLU A 99 -7.65 8.73 16.02
N GLU A 100 -8.97 8.65 16.25
CA GLU A 100 -9.54 7.81 17.32
C GLU A 100 -9.26 6.31 17.09
N LYS A 101 -9.29 5.84 15.85
CA LYS A 101 -8.96 4.44 15.53
C LYS A 101 -7.49 4.15 15.85
N TYR A 102 -6.57 5.04 15.49
CA TYR A 102 -5.17 4.93 15.86
C TYR A 102 -4.96 4.99 17.38
N ASN A 103 -5.62 5.93 18.07
CA ASN A 103 -5.54 6.07 19.55
C ASN A 103 -6.02 4.79 20.26
N ARG A 104 -7.12 4.17 19.79
CA ARG A 104 -7.59 2.89 20.33
C ARG A 104 -6.52 1.80 20.17
N ASN A 105 -5.92 1.70 18.99
CA ASN A 105 -4.90 0.71 18.75
C ASN A 105 -3.62 0.97 19.56
N PHE A 106 -3.22 2.23 19.79
CA PHE A 106 -2.14 2.55 20.72
C PHE A 106 -2.48 2.15 22.16
N ARG A 107 -3.72 2.39 22.63
CA ARG A 107 -4.16 1.89 23.95
C ARG A 107 -3.99 0.38 24.09
N ASN A 108 -4.31 -0.37 23.06
CA ASN A 108 -4.09 -1.82 23.04
C ASN A 108 -2.60 -2.17 23.13
N HIS A 109 -1.76 -1.48 22.37
CA HIS A 109 -0.30 -1.71 22.40
C HIS A 109 0.29 -1.40 23.78
N HIS A 110 -0.18 -0.36 24.45
CA HIS A 110 0.25 0.00 25.81
C HIS A 110 -0.12 -1.06 26.87
N LYS A 111 -1.06 -1.97 26.59
CA LYS A 111 -1.33 -3.14 27.44
C LYS A 111 -0.21 -4.18 27.39
N ILE A 112 0.62 -4.13 26.33
CA ILE A 112 1.71 -5.07 26.08
C ILE A 112 3.07 -4.46 26.38
N SER A 113 3.35 -3.25 25.86
CA SER A 113 4.63 -2.56 26.02
C SER A 113 4.45 -1.04 26.06
N HIS A 114 5.37 -0.35 26.74
CA HIS A 114 5.49 1.10 26.68
C HIS A 114 6.59 1.55 25.71
N ASP A 115 7.48 0.66 25.28
CA ASP A 115 8.48 0.94 24.25
C ASP A 115 7.89 0.66 22.86
N LEU A 116 7.32 1.71 22.26
CA LEU A 116 6.59 1.66 21.01
C LEU A 116 7.22 2.58 19.96
N ALA A 117 7.25 2.08 18.72
CA ALA A 117 7.41 2.87 17.51
C ALA A 117 6.16 2.68 16.62
N PHE A 118 5.94 3.58 15.68
CA PHE A 118 4.85 3.49 14.72
C PHE A 118 5.40 3.35 13.30
N ALA A 119 4.77 2.51 12.50
CA ALA A 119 5.03 2.42 11.07
C ALA A 119 3.80 2.82 10.26
N GLY A 120 3.90 3.95 9.56
CA GLY A 120 2.94 4.42 8.58
C GLY A 120 3.35 4.06 7.16
N GLY A 121 2.46 4.26 6.20
CA GLY A 121 2.68 3.85 4.83
C GLY A 121 2.69 5.01 3.83
N ALA A 122 3.57 4.90 2.84
CA ALA A 122 3.50 5.58 1.56
C ALA A 122 3.02 4.55 0.53
N TRP A 123 1.73 4.62 0.19
CA TRP A 123 1.03 3.56 -0.53
C TRP A 123 1.52 3.37 -1.97
N LYS A 124 2.20 2.27 -2.24
CA LYS A 124 2.66 1.85 -3.58
C LYS A 124 2.47 0.36 -3.87
N TRP A 125 1.74 -0.37 -3.04
CA TRP A 125 1.59 -1.82 -3.11
C TRP A 125 0.26 -2.30 -3.70
N ILE A 126 -0.56 -1.40 -4.24
CA ILE A 126 -1.90 -1.72 -4.74
C ILE A 126 -2.00 -1.85 -6.27
N GLY A 127 -0.88 -1.87 -6.99
CA GLY A 127 -0.84 -2.02 -8.46
C GLY A 127 0.15 -1.07 -9.12
N PHE A 128 -0.14 -0.62 -10.35
CA PHE A 128 0.75 0.22 -11.13
C PHE A 128 0.80 1.69 -10.65
N THR A 129 -0.21 2.13 -9.93
CA THR A 129 -0.43 3.52 -9.54
C THR A 129 -0.29 3.64 -8.03
N PRO A 130 0.45 4.63 -7.49
CA PRO A 130 0.51 4.89 -6.05
C PRO A 130 -0.83 5.42 -5.53
N HIS A 131 -0.92 5.61 -4.22
CA HIS A 131 -2.10 6.22 -3.61
C HIS A 131 -1.69 7.31 -2.61
N ASN A 132 -1.10 8.39 -3.12
CA ASN A 132 -0.62 9.52 -2.31
C ASN A 132 -1.75 10.25 -1.59
N HIS A 133 -2.94 10.36 -2.21
CA HIS A 133 -4.10 11.00 -1.58
C HIS A 133 -4.53 10.27 -0.31
N PHE A 134 -4.63 8.95 -0.35
CA PHE A 134 -4.95 8.16 0.83
C PHE A 134 -3.80 8.17 1.85
N SER A 135 -2.56 8.06 1.39
CA SER A 135 -1.36 8.19 2.23
C SER A 135 -1.35 9.51 3.01
N ARG A 136 -1.76 10.62 2.38
CA ARG A 136 -1.89 11.93 3.03
C ARG A 136 -2.93 11.91 4.15
N LEU A 137 -4.10 11.33 3.90
CA LEU A 137 -5.18 11.23 4.89
C LEU A 137 -4.70 10.43 6.11
N VAL A 138 -4.21 9.21 5.90
CA VAL A 138 -3.77 8.34 6.99
C VAL A 138 -2.56 8.92 7.73
N ALA A 139 -1.64 9.60 7.04
CA ALA A 139 -0.49 10.24 7.66
C ALA A 139 -0.90 11.36 8.63
N ILE A 140 -1.87 12.19 8.26
CA ILE A 140 -2.38 13.26 9.12
C ILE A 140 -3.00 12.67 10.40
N GLU A 141 -3.88 11.68 10.26
CA GLU A 141 -4.58 11.09 11.38
C GLU A 141 -3.64 10.27 12.30
N ALA A 142 -2.73 9.50 11.70
CA ALA A 142 -1.70 8.77 12.43
C ALA A 142 -0.74 9.69 13.18
N ASN A 143 -0.31 10.81 12.58
CA ASN A 143 0.59 11.76 13.24
C ASN A 143 -0.04 12.41 14.48
N LYS A 144 -1.33 12.77 14.41
CA LYS A 144 -2.08 13.26 15.59
C LYS A 144 -2.04 12.23 16.71
N ALA A 145 -2.38 10.97 16.41
CA ALA A 145 -2.38 9.89 17.38
C ALA A 145 -0.97 9.58 17.93
N CYS A 146 0.06 9.57 17.09
CA CYS A 146 1.44 9.41 17.55
C CYS A 146 1.84 10.45 18.57
N ARG A 147 1.47 11.72 18.35
CA ARG A 147 1.74 12.80 19.30
C ARG A 147 0.94 12.67 20.58
N ALA A 148 -0.34 12.31 20.49
CA ALA A 148 -1.20 12.09 21.66
C ALA A 148 -0.71 10.94 22.55
N ASN A 149 -0.02 9.94 21.97
CA ASN A 149 0.52 8.77 22.68
C ASN A 149 2.03 8.85 22.91
N ASP A 150 2.66 10.01 22.71
CA ASP A 150 4.09 10.27 22.94
C ASP A 150 5.03 9.35 22.13
N ILE A 151 4.61 8.92 20.96
CA ILE A 151 5.43 8.09 20.05
C ILE A 151 6.56 8.94 19.47
N LYS A 152 7.80 8.55 19.73
CA LYS A 152 9.01 9.30 19.32
C LYS A 152 9.62 8.83 18.00
N GLU A 153 9.33 7.63 17.58
CA GLU A 153 9.89 7.02 16.38
C GLU A 153 8.78 6.63 15.42
N VAL A 154 8.85 7.21 14.22
CA VAL A 154 7.93 6.91 13.12
C VAL A 154 8.74 6.40 11.93
N ILE A 155 8.38 5.23 11.44
CA ILE A 155 8.94 4.59 10.25
C ILE A 155 7.93 4.76 9.11
N VAL A 156 8.39 5.14 7.92
CA VAL A 156 7.53 5.20 6.73
C VAL A 156 7.91 4.07 5.79
N THR A 157 6.95 3.20 5.52
CA THR A 157 7.14 2.04 4.66
C THR A 157 6.57 2.28 3.26
N GLY A 158 7.23 1.72 2.24
CA GLY A 158 6.76 1.70 0.86
C GLY A 158 6.84 0.27 0.33
N TRP A 159 5.88 -0.57 0.75
CA TRP A 159 5.86 -1.99 0.38
C TRP A 159 5.70 -2.20 -1.12
N GLY A 160 6.17 -3.32 -1.61
CA GLY A 160 6.10 -3.72 -3.02
C GLY A 160 5.34 -5.03 -3.22
N ASP A 161 4.24 -5.22 -2.49
CA ASP A 161 3.42 -6.42 -2.54
C ASP A 161 2.97 -6.75 -3.97
N ASN A 162 2.75 -8.02 -4.24
CA ASN A 162 2.19 -8.50 -5.50
C ASN A 162 2.97 -8.06 -6.77
N GLY A 163 4.29 -7.94 -6.68
CA GLY A 163 5.15 -7.67 -7.84
C GLY A 163 5.85 -6.32 -7.84
N GLY A 164 5.53 -5.41 -6.91
CA GLY A 164 6.19 -4.10 -6.81
C GLY A 164 5.99 -3.23 -8.04
N GLU A 165 4.82 -3.30 -8.67
CA GLU A 165 4.53 -2.68 -9.99
C GLU A 165 4.62 -1.14 -9.97
N THR A 166 4.36 -0.52 -8.81
CA THR A 166 4.41 0.94 -8.68
C THR A 166 5.85 1.45 -8.60
N ALA A 167 6.17 2.48 -9.38
CA ALA A 167 7.47 3.13 -9.37
C ALA A 167 7.88 3.64 -7.98
N GLN A 168 9.17 3.50 -7.64
CA GLN A 168 9.68 3.90 -6.32
C GLN A 168 9.54 5.40 -6.06
N PHE A 169 9.82 6.23 -7.06
CA PHE A 169 9.74 7.69 -6.91
C PHE A 169 8.32 8.25 -7.03
N SER A 170 7.32 7.44 -7.35
CA SER A 170 5.93 7.90 -7.45
C SER A 170 5.31 8.28 -6.10
N ILE A 171 5.92 7.88 -4.98
CA ILE A 171 5.46 8.16 -3.62
C ILE A 171 6.17 9.34 -2.95
N LEU A 172 6.95 10.12 -3.68
CA LEU A 172 7.63 11.29 -3.12
C LEU A 172 6.71 12.27 -2.40
N PRO A 173 5.46 12.56 -2.88
CA PRO A 173 4.52 13.37 -2.12
C PRO A 173 4.22 12.80 -0.74
N SER A 174 3.97 11.50 -0.64
CA SER A 174 3.70 10.81 0.63
C SER A 174 4.88 10.90 1.59
N LEU A 175 6.11 10.70 1.09
CA LEU A 175 7.32 10.80 1.92
C LEU A 175 7.53 12.22 2.44
N GLN A 176 7.32 13.26 1.59
CA GLN A 176 7.43 14.65 2.02
C GLN A 176 6.35 15.00 3.06
N ILE A 177 5.11 14.52 2.89
CA ILE A 177 4.02 14.73 3.84
C ILE A 177 4.39 14.14 5.21
N TRP A 178 4.89 12.91 5.26
CA TRP A 178 5.33 12.29 6.50
C TRP A 178 6.48 13.08 7.16
N ALA A 179 7.42 13.59 6.37
CA ALA A 179 8.52 14.40 6.88
C ALA A 179 8.02 15.72 7.48
N GLU A 180 7.15 16.47 6.79
CA GLU A 180 6.58 17.72 7.32
C GLU A 180 5.83 17.48 8.62
N LEU A 181 4.95 16.47 8.66
CA LEU A 181 4.20 16.12 9.86
C LEU A 181 5.12 15.69 11.01
N GLY A 182 6.14 14.89 10.75
CA GLY A 182 7.09 14.42 11.75
C GLY A 182 7.92 15.56 12.37
N TYR A 183 8.46 16.45 11.55
CA TYR A 183 9.35 17.53 12.00
C TYR A 183 8.61 18.78 12.43
N ARG A 184 7.53 19.17 11.74
CA ARG A 184 6.85 20.45 11.92
C ARG A 184 5.45 20.34 12.53
N ASN A 185 4.79 19.21 12.38
CA ASN A 185 3.39 18.97 12.74
C ASN A 185 2.38 19.81 11.93
N ASP A 186 2.77 20.32 10.78
CA ASP A 186 1.93 21.06 9.86
C ASP A 186 2.33 20.79 8.40
N LEU A 187 1.49 21.19 7.46
CA LEU A 187 1.73 21.07 6.03
C LEU A 187 1.85 22.44 5.33
N ASP A 188 2.03 23.52 6.09
CA ASP A 188 2.02 24.91 5.57
C ASP A 188 3.13 25.16 4.57
N ARG A 189 4.25 24.45 4.69
CA ARG A 189 5.39 24.57 3.78
C ARG A 189 5.54 23.40 2.81
N LEU A 190 4.61 22.45 2.82
CA LEU A 190 4.69 21.26 1.97
C LEU A 190 4.95 21.63 0.50
N SER A 191 4.15 22.53 -0.06
CA SER A 191 4.24 22.93 -1.47
C SER A 191 5.62 23.56 -1.79
N ALA A 192 6.10 24.48 -0.94
CA ALA A 192 7.39 25.13 -1.13
C ALA A 192 8.58 24.14 -1.02
N HIS A 193 8.57 23.28 -0.02
CA HIS A 193 9.64 22.29 0.15
C HIS A 193 9.60 21.25 -0.97
N PHE A 194 8.41 20.76 -1.33
CA PHE A 194 8.29 19.80 -2.43
C PHE A 194 8.76 20.37 -3.76
N GLN A 195 8.36 21.60 -4.07
CA GLN A 195 8.83 22.32 -5.27
C GLN A 195 10.36 22.48 -5.28
N THR A 196 10.95 22.80 -4.13
CA THR A 196 12.41 22.95 -4.02
C THR A 196 13.13 21.61 -4.25
N ASN A 197 12.57 20.52 -3.72
CA ASN A 197 13.20 19.20 -3.77
C ASN A 197 13.02 18.50 -5.12
N THR A 198 11.91 18.74 -5.81
CA THR A 198 11.55 17.99 -7.03
C THR A 198 11.48 18.81 -8.30
N GLY A 199 11.35 20.13 -8.19
CA GLY A 199 11.10 21.02 -9.32
C GLY A 199 9.63 21.06 -9.77
N LEU A 200 8.74 20.28 -9.13
CA LEU A 200 7.31 20.22 -9.44
C LEU A 200 6.47 20.66 -8.24
N SER A 201 5.26 21.18 -8.49
CA SER A 201 4.29 21.35 -7.42
C SER A 201 3.82 20.00 -6.87
N VAL A 202 3.49 19.94 -5.59
CA VAL A 202 2.97 18.73 -4.97
C VAL A 202 1.62 18.36 -5.59
N GLU A 203 0.81 19.36 -5.97
CA GLU A 203 -0.49 19.21 -6.60
C GLU A 203 -0.37 18.52 -7.96
N ASP A 204 0.59 18.95 -8.81
CA ASP A 204 0.87 18.28 -10.08
C ASP A 204 1.37 16.85 -9.86
N PHE A 205 2.28 16.65 -8.91
CA PHE A 205 2.82 15.31 -8.67
C PHE A 205 1.76 14.33 -8.16
N MET A 206 0.84 14.78 -7.32
CA MET A 206 -0.27 13.97 -6.82
C MET A 206 -1.28 13.54 -7.90
N GLN A 207 -1.29 14.19 -9.09
CA GLN A 207 -2.11 13.72 -10.21
C GLN A 207 -1.71 12.32 -10.71
N ILE A 208 -0.54 11.83 -10.31
CA ILE A 208 -0.11 10.46 -10.63
C ILE A 208 -1.08 9.39 -10.11
N ASP A 209 -1.90 9.71 -9.10
CA ASP A 209 -2.89 8.83 -8.48
C ASP A 209 -4.19 8.67 -9.27
N LEU A 210 -4.41 9.45 -10.34
CA LEU A 210 -5.71 9.59 -11.02
C LEU A 210 -6.35 8.26 -11.44
N ALA A 211 -5.55 7.24 -11.77
CA ALA A 211 -6.08 5.91 -12.10
C ALA A 211 -6.76 5.19 -10.92
N ASN A 212 -6.54 5.65 -9.68
CA ASN A 212 -7.17 5.13 -8.48
C ASN A 212 -8.33 6.01 -7.97
N LEU A 213 -8.50 7.23 -8.52
CA LEU A 213 -9.47 8.23 -8.04
C LEU A 213 -10.66 8.32 -9.00
N LEU A 214 -11.48 7.26 -9.04
CA LEU A 214 -12.67 7.23 -9.89
C LEU A 214 -13.77 8.16 -9.38
N PRO A 215 -14.66 8.64 -10.28
CA PRO A 215 -15.78 9.52 -9.89
C PRO A 215 -16.69 8.93 -8.81
N ASP A 216 -16.94 7.62 -8.85
CA ASP A 216 -17.75 6.90 -7.86
C ASP A 216 -16.96 6.46 -6.60
N LEU A 217 -15.66 6.76 -6.56
CA LEU A 217 -14.77 6.44 -5.44
C LEU A 217 -13.99 7.69 -5.00
N PRO A 218 -14.66 8.73 -4.49
CA PRO A 218 -14.00 9.97 -4.13
C PRO A 218 -12.94 9.73 -3.03
N GLY A 219 -11.69 10.10 -3.34
CA GLY A 219 -10.54 9.90 -2.46
C GLY A 219 -10.12 8.43 -2.30
N ASN A 220 -10.87 7.47 -2.82
CA ASN A 220 -10.63 6.03 -2.73
C ASN A 220 -10.18 5.56 -1.33
N LEU A 221 -10.96 5.89 -0.30
CA LEU A 221 -10.64 5.64 1.10
C LEU A 221 -10.54 4.15 1.49
N SER A 222 -10.89 3.25 0.58
CA SER A 222 -10.82 1.80 0.78
C SER A 222 -9.60 1.13 0.14
N GLY A 223 -8.72 1.91 -0.53
CA GLY A 223 -7.53 1.38 -1.18
C GLY A 223 -7.81 0.40 -2.33
N ILE A 224 -8.99 0.53 -2.99
CA ILE A 224 -9.31 -0.26 -4.18
C ILE A 224 -8.37 0.14 -5.32
N ASN A 225 -7.99 -0.83 -6.16
CA ASN A 225 -7.01 -0.62 -7.24
C ASN A 225 -7.60 -0.79 -8.65
N PRO A 226 -8.46 0.13 -9.12
CA PRO A 226 -9.08 0.05 -10.45
C PRO A 226 -8.04 -0.07 -11.57
N ASN A 227 -6.90 0.59 -11.43
CA ASN A 227 -5.79 0.50 -12.38
C ASN A 227 -5.35 -0.95 -12.65
N ARG A 228 -5.37 -1.80 -11.63
CA ARG A 228 -4.90 -3.18 -11.71
C ARG A 228 -5.97 -4.13 -12.24
N TYR A 229 -7.16 -4.12 -11.64
CA TYR A 229 -8.18 -5.10 -12.06
C TYR A 229 -8.76 -4.79 -13.44
N VAL A 230 -8.90 -3.52 -13.85
CA VAL A 230 -9.29 -3.18 -15.23
C VAL A 230 -8.18 -3.61 -16.21
N PHE A 231 -6.91 -3.39 -15.86
CA PHE A 231 -5.79 -3.76 -16.73
C PHE A 231 -5.69 -5.26 -16.93
N TYR A 232 -5.79 -6.06 -15.85
CA TYR A 232 -5.55 -7.52 -15.94
C TYR A 232 -6.77 -8.35 -16.27
N GLN A 233 -8.00 -7.84 -16.05
CA GLN A 233 -9.17 -8.69 -16.31
C GLN A 233 -9.25 -9.15 -17.77
N ASP A 234 -9.71 -10.39 -17.98
CA ASP A 234 -9.99 -10.95 -19.29
C ASP A 234 -11.23 -10.28 -19.90
N VAL A 235 -11.13 -9.80 -21.14
CA VAL A 235 -12.26 -9.14 -21.84
C VAL A 235 -13.40 -10.12 -22.17
N LEU A 236 -13.12 -11.42 -22.25
CA LEU A 236 -14.12 -12.47 -22.47
C LEU A 236 -14.73 -12.99 -21.15
N CYS A 237 -14.05 -12.76 -20.02
CA CYS A 237 -14.51 -13.12 -18.69
C CYS A 237 -14.39 -11.92 -17.71
N PRO A 238 -15.10 -10.80 -17.95
CA PRO A 238 -14.94 -9.56 -17.21
C PRO A 238 -15.68 -9.62 -15.87
N ILE A 239 -15.17 -10.39 -14.92
CA ILE A 239 -15.80 -10.65 -13.61
C ILE A 239 -15.84 -9.41 -12.69
N LEU A 240 -15.00 -8.42 -12.96
CA LEU A 240 -14.89 -7.19 -12.16
C LEU A 240 -15.68 -6.01 -12.75
N ASP A 241 -16.35 -6.18 -13.88
CA ASP A 241 -17.15 -5.14 -14.54
C ASP A 241 -18.22 -4.51 -13.63
N ARG A 242 -18.74 -5.28 -12.67
CA ARG A 242 -19.74 -4.80 -11.70
C ARG A 242 -19.23 -3.66 -10.80
N HIS A 243 -17.92 -3.48 -10.73
CA HIS A 243 -17.27 -2.44 -9.92
C HIS A 243 -16.93 -1.20 -10.73
N MET A 244 -17.31 -1.17 -12.01
CA MET A 244 -17.00 -0.08 -12.92
C MET A 244 -18.30 0.58 -13.45
N THR A 245 -18.24 1.89 -13.60
CA THR A 245 -19.28 2.71 -14.25
C THR A 245 -18.71 3.34 -15.52
N PRO A 246 -18.66 2.58 -16.66
CA PRO A 246 -17.92 2.99 -17.85
C PRO A 246 -18.31 4.36 -18.41
N GLU A 247 -19.56 4.80 -18.21
CA GLU A 247 -20.07 6.08 -18.65
C GLU A 247 -19.34 7.26 -17.99
N GLN A 248 -18.82 7.05 -16.76
CA GLN A 248 -18.03 8.00 -15.99
C GLN A 248 -16.54 7.69 -16.03
N ASP A 249 -16.17 6.42 -15.89
CA ASP A 249 -14.80 5.98 -15.76
C ASP A 249 -13.99 6.13 -17.05
N LYS A 250 -14.61 5.87 -18.21
CA LYS A 250 -13.96 5.98 -19.52
C LYS A 250 -13.50 7.42 -19.81
N PRO A 251 -14.35 8.44 -19.70
CA PRO A 251 -13.92 9.83 -19.87
C PRO A 251 -12.95 10.28 -18.76
N HIS A 252 -13.10 9.78 -17.52
CA HIS A 252 -12.15 10.05 -16.45
C HIS A 252 -10.73 9.58 -16.81
N PHE A 253 -10.55 8.32 -17.20
CA PHE A 253 -9.26 7.80 -17.61
C PHE A 253 -8.69 8.54 -18.83
N ALA A 254 -9.54 8.91 -19.81
CA ALA A 254 -9.10 9.69 -20.97
C ALA A 254 -8.57 11.08 -20.54
N GLN A 255 -9.28 11.75 -19.62
CA GLN A 255 -8.85 13.04 -19.09
C GLN A 255 -7.58 12.90 -18.23
N ALA A 256 -7.50 11.86 -17.41
CA ALA A 256 -6.31 11.56 -16.62
C ALA A 256 -5.07 11.37 -17.51
N ALA A 257 -5.20 10.61 -18.59
CA ALA A 257 -4.12 10.44 -19.57
C ALA A 257 -3.63 11.77 -20.14
N LYS A 258 -4.55 12.67 -20.48
CA LYS A 258 -4.21 14.02 -20.98
C LYS A 258 -3.51 14.85 -19.91
N THR A 259 -4.07 14.92 -18.71
CA THR A 259 -3.47 15.67 -17.59
C THR A 259 -2.03 15.20 -17.29
N LEU A 260 -1.82 13.88 -17.25
CA LEU A 260 -0.49 13.32 -17.00
C LEU A 260 0.50 13.60 -18.16
N THR A 261 0.02 13.63 -19.41
CA THR A 261 0.83 14.04 -20.56
C THR A 261 1.25 15.50 -20.46
N ASP A 262 0.35 16.39 -20.05
CA ASP A 262 0.66 17.82 -19.88
C ASP A 262 1.68 18.03 -18.75
N ILE A 263 1.56 17.27 -17.64
CA ILE A 263 2.52 17.34 -16.53
C ILE A 263 3.89 16.78 -16.93
N LYS A 264 3.94 15.70 -17.71
CA LYS A 264 5.18 15.09 -18.22
C LYS A 264 6.12 16.14 -18.84
N GLU A 265 5.58 17.09 -19.61
CA GLU A 265 6.36 18.11 -20.33
C GLU A 265 7.18 19.03 -19.39
N LYS A 266 6.74 19.20 -18.14
CA LYS A 266 7.42 20.01 -17.12
C LYS A 266 8.07 19.17 -16.00
N ALA A 267 7.95 17.85 -16.05
CA ALA A 267 8.36 16.97 -14.95
C ALA A 267 9.87 16.66 -14.90
N GLY A 268 10.65 17.13 -15.85
CA GLY A 268 12.11 16.98 -15.85
C GLY A 268 12.55 15.51 -15.69
N ILE A 269 13.33 15.21 -14.65
CA ILE A 269 13.84 13.86 -14.40
C ILE A 269 12.74 12.84 -14.05
N TYR A 270 11.56 13.29 -13.66
CA TYR A 270 10.39 12.47 -13.30
C TYR A 270 9.43 12.25 -14.48
N ALA A 271 9.71 12.78 -15.67
CA ALA A 271 8.84 12.68 -16.85
C ALA A 271 8.41 11.25 -17.17
N TYR A 272 9.30 10.28 -17.00
CA TYR A 272 9.02 8.85 -17.24
C TYR A 272 7.90 8.29 -16.37
N LEU A 273 7.71 8.79 -15.13
CA LEU A 273 6.62 8.39 -14.25
C LEU A 273 5.27 8.77 -14.84
N PHE A 274 5.17 10.04 -15.27
CA PHE A 274 3.94 10.58 -15.85
C PHE A 274 3.65 9.96 -17.21
N GLU A 275 4.67 9.68 -18.01
CA GLU A 275 4.52 9.02 -19.31
C GLU A 275 3.96 7.61 -19.17
N THR A 276 4.50 6.81 -18.25
CA THR A 276 4.01 5.46 -17.97
C THR A 276 2.56 5.49 -17.47
N GLN A 277 2.23 6.39 -16.54
CA GLN A 277 0.88 6.53 -16.01
C GLN A 277 -0.12 7.11 -17.03
N ALA A 278 0.31 8.01 -17.91
CA ALA A 278 -0.51 8.49 -19.01
C ALA A 278 -0.90 7.34 -19.96
N GLN A 279 0.08 6.53 -20.35
CA GLN A 279 -0.16 5.36 -21.20
C GLN A 279 -1.05 4.32 -20.52
N LEU A 280 -0.87 4.07 -19.22
CA LEU A 280 -1.77 3.22 -18.44
C LEU A 280 -3.22 3.72 -18.53
N ASN A 281 -3.46 5.01 -18.26
CA ASN A 281 -4.79 5.60 -18.31
C ASN A 281 -5.42 5.54 -19.73
N GLN A 282 -4.63 5.63 -20.80
CA GLN A 282 -5.12 5.41 -22.16
C GLN A 282 -5.64 3.97 -22.36
N ILE A 283 -4.91 2.98 -21.81
CA ILE A 283 -5.34 1.58 -21.85
C ILE A 283 -6.63 1.38 -21.06
N LEU A 284 -6.68 1.91 -19.83
CA LEU A 284 -7.87 1.79 -18.97
C LEU A 284 -9.10 2.40 -19.63
N SER A 285 -8.97 3.60 -20.24
CA SER A 285 -10.03 4.24 -21.00
C SER A 285 -10.50 3.38 -22.19
N SER A 286 -9.58 2.73 -22.89
CA SER A 286 -9.92 1.87 -24.02
C SER A 286 -10.55 0.55 -23.60
N LYS A 287 -10.19 0.01 -22.42
CA LYS A 287 -10.52 -1.35 -22.00
C LYS A 287 -11.74 -1.46 -21.10
N VAL A 288 -12.07 -0.42 -20.34
CA VAL A 288 -13.05 -0.47 -19.22
C VAL A 288 -14.43 -1.00 -19.59
N ASP A 289 -14.89 -0.83 -20.83
CA ASP A 289 -16.21 -1.25 -21.31
C ASP A 289 -16.19 -2.38 -22.35
N VAL A 290 -15.02 -2.77 -22.84
CA VAL A 290 -14.89 -3.72 -23.97
C VAL A 290 -15.56 -5.04 -23.67
N GLY A 291 -15.34 -5.64 -22.51
CA GLY A 291 -15.93 -6.93 -22.14
C GLY A 291 -17.46 -6.88 -22.10
N ARG A 292 -18.04 -5.80 -21.57
CA ARG A 292 -19.51 -5.57 -21.57
C ARG A 292 -20.06 -5.49 -22.98
N ARG A 293 -19.39 -4.73 -23.85
CA ARG A 293 -19.82 -4.56 -25.26
C ARG A 293 -19.71 -5.85 -26.07
N ILE A 294 -18.64 -6.62 -25.89
CA ILE A 294 -18.50 -7.95 -26.49
C ILE A 294 -19.67 -8.85 -26.07
N ARG A 295 -19.97 -8.92 -24.78
CA ARG A 295 -21.04 -9.77 -24.26
C ARG A 295 -22.42 -9.35 -24.76
N LYS A 296 -22.69 -8.03 -24.78
CA LYS A 296 -23.93 -7.50 -25.32
C LYS A 296 -24.12 -7.84 -26.80
N ALA A 297 -23.11 -7.53 -27.62
CA ALA A 297 -23.15 -7.82 -29.06
C ALA A 297 -23.31 -9.32 -29.34
N TYR A 298 -22.65 -10.18 -28.53
CA TYR A 298 -22.82 -11.63 -28.65
C TYR A 298 -24.25 -12.09 -28.33
N GLN A 299 -24.85 -11.57 -27.26
CA GLN A 299 -26.23 -11.90 -26.85
C GLN A 299 -27.28 -11.43 -27.85
N GLU A 300 -27.03 -10.28 -28.49
CA GLU A 300 -27.91 -9.69 -29.51
C GLU A 300 -27.68 -10.28 -30.92
N GLY A 301 -26.66 -11.12 -31.09
CA GLY A 301 -26.27 -11.69 -32.38
C GLY A 301 -25.66 -10.66 -33.34
N ASP A 302 -25.19 -9.54 -32.83
CA ASP A 302 -24.61 -8.42 -33.59
C ASP A 302 -23.17 -8.75 -34.01
N LYS A 303 -23.07 -9.41 -35.16
CA LYS A 303 -21.79 -9.84 -35.75
C LYS A 303 -20.95 -8.67 -36.25
N GLU A 304 -21.58 -7.56 -36.63
CA GLU A 304 -20.88 -6.40 -37.15
C GLU A 304 -20.10 -5.71 -36.02
N SER A 305 -20.74 -5.42 -34.91
CA SER A 305 -20.07 -4.89 -33.71
C SER A 305 -18.98 -5.82 -33.21
N LEU A 306 -19.19 -7.14 -33.20
CA LEU A 306 -18.14 -8.10 -32.79
C LEU A 306 -16.92 -8.04 -33.70
N GLN A 307 -17.14 -7.90 -35.01
CA GLN A 307 -16.04 -7.80 -36.00
C GLN A 307 -15.30 -6.48 -35.85
N GLU A 308 -15.99 -5.38 -35.62
CA GLU A 308 -15.40 -4.06 -35.37
C GLU A 308 -14.51 -4.08 -34.12
N ILE A 309 -15.06 -4.57 -33.00
CA ILE A 309 -14.30 -4.70 -31.76
C ILE A 309 -13.04 -5.55 -31.98
N ALA A 310 -13.19 -6.72 -32.62
CA ALA A 310 -12.08 -7.63 -32.82
C ALA A 310 -10.98 -7.04 -33.72
N ARG A 311 -11.35 -6.39 -34.81
CA ARG A 311 -10.40 -5.91 -35.83
C ARG A 311 -9.78 -4.57 -35.50
N GLN A 312 -10.54 -3.65 -34.90
CA GLN A 312 -10.09 -2.27 -34.66
C GLN A 312 -9.72 -2.06 -33.19
N GLU A 313 -10.66 -2.32 -32.27
CA GLU A 313 -10.46 -1.93 -30.87
C GLU A 313 -9.45 -2.83 -30.14
N LEU A 314 -9.57 -4.15 -30.28
CA LEU A 314 -8.60 -5.07 -29.67
C LEU A 314 -7.21 -4.94 -30.30
N SER A 315 -7.12 -4.65 -31.62
CA SER A 315 -5.83 -4.39 -32.28
C SER A 315 -5.20 -3.11 -31.75
N LYS A 316 -5.98 -2.03 -31.56
CA LYS A 316 -5.52 -0.78 -30.95
C LYS A 316 -5.09 -0.99 -29.50
N LEU A 317 -5.92 -1.71 -28.73
CA LEU A 317 -5.64 -2.01 -27.32
C LEU A 317 -4.32 -2.81 -27.19
N ARG A 318 -4.11 -3.78 -28.06
CA ARG A 318 -2.85 -4.54 -28.12
C ARG A 318 -1.64 -3.62 -28.32
N SER A 319 -1.68 -2.73 -29.31
CA SER A 319 -0.59 -1.78 -29.56
C SER A 319 -0.35 -0.84 -28.38
N GLN A 320 -1.42 -0.41 -27.70
CA GLN A 320 -1.32 0.40 -26.47
C GLN A 320 -0.61 -0.36 -25.34
N ILE A 321 -0.92 -1.66 -25.17
CA ILE A 321 -0.30 -2.53 -24.14
C ILE A 321 1.18 -2.79 -24.49
N GLU A 322 1.51 -3.04 -25.77
CA GLU A 322 2.89 -3.20 -26.22
C GLU A 322 3.73 -1.93 -25.93
N HIS A 323 3.15 -0.75 -26.17
CA HIS A 323 3.80 0.52 -25.83
C HIS A 323 3.96 0.69 -24.31
N PHE A 324 2.90 0.39 -23.54
CA PHE A 324 2.99 0.43 -22.07
C PHE A 324 4.08 -0.51 -21.54
N HIS A 325 4.19 -1.72 -22.09
CA HIS A 325 5.23 -2.67 -21.70
C HIS A 325 6.64 -2.09 -21.93
N ALA A 326 6.86 -1.39 -23.03
CA ALA A 326 8.15 -0.74 -23.30
C ALA A 326 8.44 0.38 -22.29
N LEU A 327 7.46 1.24 -22.01
CA LEU A 327 7.60 2.32 -21.03
C LEU A 327 7.80 1.78 -19.61
N PHE A 328 7.03 0.79 -19.23
CA PHE A 328 7.14 0.14 -17.91
C PHE A 328 8.49 -0.55 -17.72
N SER A 329 8.99 -1.25 -18.74
CA SER A 329 10.33 -1.85 -18.71
C SER A 329 11.43 -0.79 -18.58
N HIS A 330 11.31 0.33 -19.28
CA HIS A 330 12.23 1.45 -19.14
C HIS A 330 12.20 2.04 -17.71
N GLN A 331 11.00 2.28 -17.18
CA GLN A 331 10.80 2.76 -15.80
C GLN A 331 11.42 1.78 -14.79
N TRP A 332 11.16 0.48 -14.95
CA TRP A 332 11.70 -0.56 -14.07
C TRP A 332 13.23 -0.53 -14.03
N LEU A 333 13.86 -0.55 -15.19
CA LEU A 333 15.32 -0.57 -15.31
C LEU A 333 15.98 0.74 -14.84
N LYS A 334 15.24 1.85 -14.81
CA LYS A 334 15.72 3.13 -14.27
C LYS A 334 15.77 3.14 -12.75
N GLU A 335 14.88 2.40 -12.10
CA GLU A 335 14.71 2.40 -10.63
C GLU A 335 15.23 1.15 -9.94
N ASN A 336 15.31 0.04 -10.65
CA ASN A 336 15.62 -1.27 -10.11
C ASN A 336 16.79 -1.92 -10.87
N LYS A 337 17.38 -2.95 -10.25
CA LYS A 337 18.33 -3.84 -10.94
C LYS A 337 17.59 -4.72 -11.94
N VAL A 338 18.32 -5.24 -12.95
CA VAL A 338 17.77 -6.15 -13.97
C VAL A 338 17.09 -7.37 -13.33
N PHE A 339 17.67 -7.86 -12.24
CA PHE A 339 17.11 -8.92 -11.39
C PHE A 339 16.72 -8.28 -10.05
N GLY A 340 15.51 -7.79 -9.96
CA GLY A 340 14.96 -7.15 -8.76
C GLY A 340 13.85 -7.96 -8.16
#